data_73894666eb9f97b4f2db49d998f7cffc
#
_entry.id   73894666eb9f97b4f2db49d998f7cffc
#
_cell.length_a   1.000
_cell.length_b   1.000
_cell.length_c   1.000
_cell.angle_alpha   90.00
_cell.angle_beta   90.00
_cell.angle_gamma   90.00
#
_symmetry.space_group_name_H-M   'P 1'
#
loop_
_entity.id
_entity.type
_entity.pdbx_description
1 polymer ?
#
loop_
_entity_poly.entity_id
_entity_poly.type
_entity_poly.pdbx_seq_one_letter_code
_entity_poly.pdbx_strand_id
1 'polypeptide(L)'
;MDFTLIFEAMIAQSPEEKLKLIANIEQMAQELLESENLPSNTLDSYYLESSLQTQEIQHFFNDFHSPIRPLQSPSYQRFCTITHPTKIRRPRHIKSVQSLAKVLHSIVHIEYSAIDLALDAMYRFRHLPLQYYRDWLIVALQEANHFRLLLDSLHSLGYKYGDFAVHSQLFDAQSATQDFRDRMALLHRGLEANGLDANPFVVAKIERFEHESIPQILQTLEIILHDEIEHVRKGDFWWRYANTKTSPEDFLAILQNFKQFHSVPKILNHKARLQAGFSAEELECLTHLYSTNS
;
A
#
# COMPACT_ATOMS: atom_id res chain seq x y z
N MET A 1 -17.91 -5.01 12.95
CA MET A 1 -17.25 -5.36 11.67
C MET A 1 -16.83 -6.83 11.71
N ASP A 2 -16.67 -7.50 10.55
CA ASP A 2 -16.30 -8.92 10.47
C ASP A 2 -15.07 -9.10 9.59
N PHE A 3 -14.13 -9.96 9.99
CA PHE A 3 -12.99 -10.36 9.15
C PHE A 3 -13.45 -11.08 7.87
N THR A 4 -14.61 -11.73 7.91
CA THR A 4 -15.23 -12.33 6.73
C THR A 4 -15.51 -11.29 5.66
N LEU A 5 -16.05 -10.12 6.01
CA LEU A 5 -16.31 -9.03 5.07
C LEU A 5 -15.01 -8.44 4.49
N ILE A 6 -13.96 -8.33 5.32
CA ILE A 6 -12.62 -7.92 4.84
C ILE A 6 -12.10 -8.92 3.80
N PHE A 7 -12.23 -10.22 4.08
CA PHE A 7 -11.81 -11.26 3.14
C PHE A 7 -12.62 -11.22 1.83
N GLU A 8 -13.92 -11.00 1.90
CA GLU A 8 -14.78 -10.86 0.72
C GLU A 8 -14.33 -9.66 -0.14
N ALA A 9 -13.96 -8.54 0.46
CA ALA A 9 -13.43 -7.38 -0.27
C ALA A 9 -12.11 -7.72 -1.00
N MET A 10 -11.22 -8.50 -0.38
CA MET A 10 -9.97 -8.93 -1.01
C MET A 10 -10.18 -9.88 -2.21
N ILE A 11 -11.26 -10.67 -2.22
CA ILE A 11 -11.57 -11.62 -3.31
C ILE A 11 -12.68 -11.15 -4.25
N ALA A 12 -13.05 -9.87 -4.21
CA ALA A 12 -14.10 -9.30 -5.03
C ALA A 12 -13.95 -9.62 -6.52
N GLN A 13 -15.10 -9.79 -7.21
CA GLN A 13 -15.15 -10.26 -8.60
C GLN A 13 -14.89 -9.11 -9.60
N SER A 14 -15.06 -7.87 -9.17
CA SER A 14 -14.83 -6.66 -9.98
C SER A 14 -14.35 -5.49 -9.12
N PRO A 15 -13.78 -4.44 -9.74
CA PRO A 15 -13.44 -3.20 -9.03
C PRO A 15 -14.64 -2.55 -8.34
N GLU A 16 -15.81 -2.55 -8.99
CA GLU A 16 -17.03 -1.94 -8.47
C GLU A 16 -17.53 -2.69 -7.23
N GLU A 17 -17.47 -4.03 -7.25
CA GLU A 17 -17.81 -4.86 -6.10
C GLU A 17 -16.86 -4.59 -4.93
N LYS A 18 -15.53 -4.50 -5.20
CA LYS A 18 -14.54 -4.17 -4.18
C LYS A 18 -14.83 -2.83 -3.52
N LEU A 19 -15.04 -1.78 -4.30
CA LEU A 19 -15.36 -0.45 -3.79
C LEU A 19 -16.66 -0.44 -2.95
N LYS A 20 -17.69 -1.20 -3.37
CA LYS A 20 -18.92 -1.36 -2.60
C LYS A 20 -18.68 -2.05 -1.26
N LEU A 21 -17.90 -3.13 -1.26
CA LEU A 21 -17.58 -3.86 -0.02
C LEU A 21 -16.75 -2.99 0.94
N ILE A 22 -15.81 -2.18 0.42
CA ILE A 22 -15.04 -1.23 1.22
C ILE A 22 -15.95 -0.16 1.83
N ALA A 23 -16.90 0.39 1.07
CA ALA A 23 -17.87 1.34 1.61
C ALA A 23 -18.74 0.72 2.74
N ASN A 24 -19.08 -0.57 2.62
CA ASN A 24 -19.77 -1.28 3.70
C ASN A 24 -18.86 -1.45 4.94
N ILE A 25 -17.58 -1.78 4.73
CA ILE A 25 -16.59 -1.87 5.82
C ILE A 25 -16.45 -0.51 6.53
N GLU A 26 -16.33 0.58 5.78
CA GLU A 26 -16.26 1.94 6.32
C GLU A 26 -17.49 2.26 7.19
N GLN A 27 -18.69 2.00 6.69
CA GLN A 27 -19.94 2.23 7.43
C GLN A 27 -19.99 1.42 8.73
N MET A 28 -19.58 0.15 8.70
CA MET A 28 -19.57 -0.72 9.88
C MET A 28 -18.45 -0.38 10.87
N ALA A 29 -17.42 0.31 10.44
CA ALA A 29 -16.25 0.66 11.24
C ALA A 29 -16.25 2.11 11.73
N GLN A 30 -17.33 2.85 11.58
CA GLN A 30 -17.44 4.27 11.98
C GLN A 30 -17.03 4.49 13.44
N GLU A 31 -17.49 3.65 14.36
CA GLU A 31 -17.12 3.72 15.77
C GLU A 31 -15.61 3.54 16.00
N LEU A 32 -14.98 2.63 15.25
CA LEU A 32 -13.53 2.44 15.28
C LEU A 32 -12.78 3.65 14.72
N LEU A 33 -13.27 4.26 13.66
CA LEU A 33 -12.66 5.43 13.03
C LEU A 33 -12.77 6.69 13.91
N GLU A 34 -13.89 6.84 14.63
CA GLU A 34 -14.19 7.97 15.50
C GLU A 34 -13.62 7.84 16.92
N SER A 35 -13.04 6.68 17.28
CA SER A 35 -12.46 6.47 18.60
C SER A 35 -11.25 7.40 18.83
N GLU A 36 -11.43 8.44 19.67
CA GLU A 36 -10.42 9.46 19.97
C GLU A 36 -9.36 9.03 21.00
N ASN A 37 -9.64 8.00 21.80
CA ASN A 37 -8.83 7.62 22.98
C ASN A 37 -7.83 6.49 22.72
N LEU A 38 -7.24 6.46 21.52
CA LEU A 38 -6.12 5.56 21.29
C LEU A 38 -4.86 6.22 21.88
N PRO A 39 -4.05 5.51 22.67
CA PRO A 39 -2.88 6.11 23.34
C PRO A 39 -1.97 6.77 22.30
N SER A 40 -1.40 7.92 22.71
CA SER A 40 -0.48 8.69 21.89
C SER A 40 0.63 7.80 21.31
N ASN A 41 1.02 8.10 20.09
CA ASN A 41 1.97 7.40 19.19
C ASN A 41 3.39 7.14 19.79
N THR A 42 3.51 6.74 21.04
CA THR A 42 4.78 6.31 21.63
C THR A 42 4.79 4.80 21.77
N LEU A 43 5.82 4.14 21.27
CA LEU A 43 6.01 2.68 21.33
C LEU A 43 5.82 2.14 22.75
N ASP A 44 6.26 2.87 23.78
CA ASP A 44 6.19 2.46 25.18
C ASP A 44 4.77 2.31 25.73
N SER A 45 3.80 3.06 25.20
CA SER A 45 2.39 2.99 25.65
C SER A 45 1.65 1.75 25.14
N TYR A 46 2.13 1.11 24.07
CA TYR A 46 1.48 -0.07 23.48
C TYR A 46 1.87 -1.40 24.14
N TYR A 47 3.00 -1.46 24.86
CA TYR A 47 3.45 -2.71 25.50
C TYR A 47 2.75 -3.03 26.83
N LEU A 48 1.99 -2.09 27.40
CA LEU A 48 1.53 -2.19 28.79
C LEU A 48 0.15 -2.85 29.02
N GLU A 49 -0.65 -3.17 27.97
CA GLU A 49 -2.06 -3.55 28.16
C GLU A 49 -2.56 -4.73 27.31
N SER A 50 -1.82 -5.81 27.17
CA SER A 50 -2.19 -6.93 26.26
C SER A 50 -3.52 -7.64 26.58
N SER A 51 -3.99 -7.64 27.83
CA SER A 51 -5.24 -8.32 28.22
C SER A 51 -6.51 -7.48 27.98
N LEU A 52 -6.42 -6.15 28.14
CA LEU A 52 -7.51 -5.22 27.85
C LEU A 52 -7.72 -5.09 26.35
N GLN A 53 -6.63 -5.06 25.56
CA GLN A 53 -6.65 -4.96 24.11
C GLN A 53 -7.45 -6.09 23.43
N THR A 54 -7.40 -7.33 23.92
CA THR A 54 -8.14 -8.44 23.33
C THR A 54 -9.66 -8.26 23.49
N GLN A 55 -10.13 -7.74 24.62
CA GLN A 55 -11.56 -7.47 24.81
C GLN A 55 -12.06 -6.31 23.97
N GLU A 56 -11.26 -5.25 23.83
CA GLU A 56 -11.57 -4.11 22.95
C GLU A 56 -11.68 -4.54 21.49
N ILE A 57 -10.72 -5.35 21.00
CA ILE A 57 -10.75 -5.85 19.62
C ILE A 57 -11.99 -6.71 19.36
N GLN A 58 -12.36 -7.59 20.30
CA GLN A 58 -13.55 -8.43 20.19
C GLN A 58 -14.85 -7.63 20.16
N HIS A 59 -14.87 -6.43 20.74
CA HIS A 59 -16.01 -5.52 20.63
C HIS A 59 -16.23 -5.05 19.19
N PHE A 60 -15.15 -4.77 18.46
CA PHE A 60 -15.21 -4.29 17.07
C PHE A 60 -15.32 -5.40 16.03
N PHE A 61 -14.83 -6.62 16.35
CA PHE A 61 -14.78 -7.75 15.40
C PHE A 61 -15.54 -8.96 15.94
N ASN A 62 -16.72 -9.23 15.37
CA ASN A 62 -17.61 -10.32 15.81
C ASN A 62 -17.02 -11.72 15.58
N ASP A 63 -16.20 -11.89 14.53
CA ASP A 63 -15.62 -13.16 14.09
C ASP A 63 -14.10 -13.25 14.32
N PHE A 64 -13.59 -12.59 15.38
CA PHE A 64 -12.16 -12.47 15.69
C PHE A 64 -11.42 -13.82 15.69
N HIS A 65 -12.05 -14.89 16.14
CA HIS A 65 -11.48 -16.24 16.19
C HIS A 65 -11.71 -17.08 14.93
N SER A 66 -12.29 -16.50 13.87
CA SER A 66 -12.48 -17.21 12.60
C SER A 66 -11.13 -17.61 11.98
N PRO A 67 -11.05 -18.77 11.30
CA PRO A 67 -9.81 -19.23 10.68
C PRO A 67 -9.31 -18.23 9.61
N ILE A 68 -8.01 -17.95 9.60
CA ILE A 68 -7.38 -17.14 8.57
C ILE A 68 -7.26 -17.98 7.28
N ARG A 69 -7.91 -17.54 6.22
CA ARG A 69 -7.85 -18.17 4.90
C ARG A 69 -6.78 -17.51 4.05
N PRO A 70 -5.80 -18.25 3.50
CA PRO A 70 -4.80 -17.65 2.61
C PRO A 70 -5.44 -17.28 1.26
N LEU A 71 -5.02 -16.14 0.71
CA LEU A 71 -5.35 -15.78 -0.67
C LEU A 71 -4.56 -16.68 -1.63
N GLN A 72 -5.25 -17.34 -2.56
CA GLN A 72 -4.64 -18.25 -3.55
C GLN A 72 -4.16 -17.48 -4.79
N SER A 73 -4.78 -16.35 -5.08
CA SER A 73 -4.49 -15.53 -6.26
C SER A 73 -5.04 -14.13 -6.06
N PRO A 74 -4.46 -13.12 -6.74
CA PRO A 74 -4.99 -11.76 -6.66
C PRO A 74 -6.35 -11.64 -7.33
N SER A 75 -7.26 -10.85 -6.76
CA SER A 75 -8.62 -10.69 -7.28
C SER A 75 -8.65 -10.15 -8.71
N TYR A 76 -7.70 -9.27 -9.07
CA TYR A 76 -7.61 -8.66 -10.39
C TYR A 76 -7.25 -9.63 -11.53
N GLN A 77 -6.82 -10.86 -11.25
CA GLN A 77 -6.62 -11.87 -12.30
C GLN A 77 -7.89 -12.20 -13.09
N ARG A 78 -9.06 -11.85 -12.56
CA ARG A 78 -10.37 -12.11 -13.19
C ARG A 78 -10.66 -11.16 -14.35
N PHE A 79 -10.06 -9.97 -14.35
CA PHE A 79 -10.32 -8.91 -15.32
C PHE A 79 -9.06 -8.24 -15.87
N CYS A 80 -7.88 -8.60 -15.36
CA CYS A 80 -6.59 -8.14 -15.88
C CYS A 80 -5.78 -9.30 -16.46
N THR A 81 -5.05 -9.03 -17.54
CA THR A 81 -4.01 -9.95 -18.02
C THR A 81 -2.75 -9.78 -17.20
N ILE A 82 -2.38 -10.81 -16.42
CA ILE A 82 -1.15 -10.80 -15.62
C ILE A 82 0.02 -11.27 -16.49
N THR A 83 1.13 -10.54 -16.44
CA THR A 83 2.37 -10.89 -17.15
C THR A 83 3.59 -10.58 -16.29
N HIS A 84 4.75 -11.15 -16.67
CA HIS A 84 5.99 -10.85 -15.96
C HIS A 84 6.36 -9.36 -16.07
N PRO A 85 6.83 -8.69 -15.00
CA PRO A 85 7.12 -7.25 -14.98
C PRO A 85 8.01 -6.77 -16.11
N THR A 86 9.01 -7.57 -16.52
CA THR A 86 9.93 -7.24 -17.63
C THR A 86 9.25 -7.18 -19.00
N LYS A 87 8.06 -7.76 -19.16
CA LYS A 87 7.27 -7.71 -20.40
C LYS A 87 6.36 -6.49 -20.45
N ILE A 88 6.18 -5.76 -19.34
CA ILE A 88 5.35 -4.56 -19.30
C ILE A 88 6.16 -3.39 -19.86
N ARG A 89 5.77 -2.92 -21.05
CA ARG A 89 6.42 -1.77 -21.68
C ARG A 89 5.88 -0.48 -21.09
N ARG A 90 6.64 0.16 -20.20
CA ARG A 90 6.32 1.49 -19.67
C ARG A 90 6.81 2.56 -20.66
N PRO A 91 5.95 3.51 -21.08
CA PRO A 91 6.37 4.61 -21.97
C PRO A 91 7.47 5.45 -21.31
N ARG A 92 8.58 5.67 -22.04
CA ARG A 92 9.63 6.61 -21.58
C ARG A 92 9.15 8.07 -21.65
N HIS A 93 8.36 8.38 -22.70
CA HIS A 93 7.75 9.69 -22.92
C HIS A 93 6.28 9.49 -23.24
N ILE A 94 5.43 10.41 -22.80
CA ILE A 94 4.02 10.46 -23.17
C ILE A 94 3.92 11.24 -24.49
N LYS A 95 3.46 10.56 -25.55
CA LYS A 95 3.33 11.12 -26.90
C LYS A 95 1.92 11.01 -27.46
N SER A 96 1.00 10.39 -26.75
CA SER A 96 -0.38 10.16 -27.14
C SER A 96 -1.24 9.88 -25.92
N VAL A 97 -2.57 10.02 -26.04
CA VAL A 97 -3.54 9.64 -25.01
C VAL A 97 -3.34 8.18 -24.59
N GLN A 98 -3.07 7.26 -25.54
CA GLN A 98 -2.80 5.87 -25.20
C GLN A 98 -1.55 5.71 -24.31
N SER A 99 -0.47 6.48 -24.56
CA SER A 99 0.73 6.41 -23.71
C SER A 99 0.50 7.01 -22.33
N LEU A 100 -0.34 8.05 -22.20
CA LEU A 100 -0.81 8.58 -20.92
C LEU A 100 -1.65 7.54 -20.18
N ALA A 101 -2.64 6.94 -20.87
CA ALA A 101 -3.49 5.90 -20.31
C ALA A 101 -2.68 4.69 -19.79
N LYS A 102 -1.61 4.27 -20.49
CA LYS A 102 -0.71 3.21 -20.00
C LYS A 102 0.02 3.59 -18.70
N VAL A 103 0.45 4.84 -18.56
CA VAL A 103 1.07 5.33 -17.32
C VAL A 103 0.04 5.32 -16.20
N LEU A 104 -1.14 5.92 -16.41
CA LEU A 104 -2.20 5.95 -15.40
C LEU A 104 -2.67 4.55 -15.01
N HIS A 105 -2.89 3.66 -15.99
CA HIS A 105 -3.31 2.29 -15.72
C HIS A 105 -2.32 1.53 -14.82
N SER A 106 -1.01 1.79 -14.98
CA SER A 106 -0.02 1.17 -14.10
C SER A 106 -0.09 1.69 -12.67
N ILE A 107 -0.50 2.95 -12.46
CA ILE A 107 -0.70 3.50 -11.12
C ILE A 107 -2.03 2.97 -10.57
N VAL A 108 -3.13 3.02 -11.33
CA VAL A 108 -4.42 2.40 -10.96
C VAL A 108 -4.24 0.97 -10.46
N HIS A 109 -3.36 0.19 -11.11
CA HIS A 109 -3.08 -1.18 -10.68
C HIS A 109 -2.35 -1.26 -9.35
N ILE A 110 -1.44 -0.33 -9.07
CA ILE A 110 -0.74 -0.28 -7.79
C ILE A 110 -1.72 0.07 -6.66
N GLU A 111 -2.53 1.11 -6.82
CA GLU A 111 -3.55 1.50 -5.82
C GLU A 111 -4.54 0.35 -5.57
N TYR A 112 -5.02 -0.30 -6.63
CA TYR A 112 -5.89 -1.48 -6.46
C TYR A 112 -5.23 -2.59 -5.64
N SER A 113 -3.94 -2.81 -5.87
CA SER A 113 -3.18 -3.82 -5.12
C SER A 113 -2.91 -3.37 -3.69
N ALA A 114 -2.67 -2.08 -3.46
CA ALA A 114 -2.44 -1.51 -2.14
C ALA A 114 -3.69 -1.61 -1.23
N ILE A 115 -4.91 -1.50 -1.81
CA ILE A 115 -6.15 -1.83 -1.08
C ILE A 115 -6.06 -3.24 -0.49
N ASP A 116 -5.69 -4.23 -1.32
CA ASP A 116 -5.60 -5.63 -0.87
C ASP A 116 -4.49 -5.84 0.17
N LEU A 117 -3.37 -5.10 0.07
CA LEU A 117 -2.29 -5.16 1.05
C LEU A 117 -2.73 -4.65 2.43
N ALA A 118 -3.44 -3.52 2.47
CA ALA A 118 -3.95 -2.95 3.72
C ALA A 118 -5.03 -3.85 4.36
N LEU A 119 -5.96 -4.37 3.56
CA LEU A 119 -6.98 -5.31 4.02
C LEU A 119 -6.37 -6.63 4.51
N ASP A 120 -5.37 -7.20 3.81
CA ASP A 120 -4.67 -8.42 4.24
C ASP A 120 -3.87 -8.20 5.53
N ALA A 121 -3.28 -7.02 5.72
CA ALA A 121 -2.61 -6.68 6.97
C ALA A 121 -3.58 -6.78 8.16
N MET A 122 -4.78 -6.20 8.06
CA MET A 122 -5.83 -6.31 9.09
C MET A 122 -6.31 -7.75 9.26
N TYR A 123 -6.54 -8.46 8.15
CA TYR A 123 -7.13 -9.80 8.16
C TYR A 123 -6.19 -10.86 8.71
N ARG A 124 -4.92 -10.79 8.36
CA ARG A 124 -3.91 -11.82 8.64
C ARG A 124 -3.30 -11.70 10.02
N PHE A 125 -2.92 -10.49 10.43
CA PHE A 125 -2.22 -10.26 11.69
C PHE A 125 -3.21 -9.88 12.78
N ARG A 126 -3.57 -10.86 13.59
CA ARG A 126 -4.50 -10.70 14.71
C ARG A 126 -3.77 -10.57 16.03
N HIS A 127 -4.47 -10.21 17.07
CA HIS A 127 -3.92 -10.01 18.43
C HIS A 127 -2.94 -8.81 18.51
N LEU A 128 -3.14 -7.80 17.65
CA LEU A 128 -2.43 -6.54 17.66
C LEU A 128 -3.30 -5.46 18.33
N PRO A 129 -2.72 -4.35 18.77
CA PRO A 129 -3.49 -3.24 19.36
C PRO A 129 -4.58 -2.73 18.41
N LEU A 130 -5.69 -2.20 18.98
CA LEU A 130 -6.81 -1.67 18.19
C LEU A 130 -6.36 -0.61 17.18
N GLN A 131 -5.36 0.21 17.53
CA GLN A 131 -4.74 1.19 16.64
C GLN A 131 -4.21 0.56 15.34
N TYR A 132 -3.70 -0.68 15.37
CA TYR A 132 -3.25 -1.38 14.18
C TYR A 132 -4.37 -1.54 13.16
N TYR A 133 -5.52 -2.00 13.59
CA TYR A 133 -6.68 -2.21 12.71
C TYR A 133 -7.22 -0.88 12.18
N ARG A 134 -7.23 0.15 13.04
CA ARG A 134 -7.62 1.51 12.63
C ARG A 134 -6.68 2.07 11.57
N ASP A 135 -5.37 1.93 11.76
CA ASP A 135 -4.36 2.43 10.84
C ASP A 135 -4.50 1.81 9.45
N TRP A 136 -4.62 0.48 9.39
CA TRP A 136 -4.76 -0.22 8.10
C TRP A 136 -6.13 -0.06 7.47
N LEU A 137 -7.17 0.16 8.26
CA LEU A 137 -8.47 0.54 7.74
C LEU A 137 -8.41 1.91 7.06
N ILE A 138 -7.80 2.91 7.70
CA ILE A 138 -7.61 4.24 7.12
C ILE A 138 -6.83 4.14 5.80
N VAL A 139 -5.74 3.37 5.79
CA VAL A 139 -4.96 3.12 4.56
C VAL A 139 -5.86 2.50 3.49
N ALA A 140 -6.59 1.43 3.79
CA ALA A 140 -7.47 0.77 2.80
C ALA A 140 -8.52 1.72 2.21
N LEU A 141 -9.09 2.62 3.02
CA LEU A 141 -10.06 3.63 2.58
C LEU A 141 -9.42 4.70 1.69
N GLN A 142 -8.22 5.17 2.04
CA GLN A 142 -7.46 6.12 1.24
C GLN A 142 -7.04 5.51 -0.10
N GLU A 143 -6.52 4.28 -0.11
CA GLU A 143 -6.18 3.54 -1.33
C GLU A 143 -7.39 3.32 -2.25
N ALA A 144 -8.56 3.01 -1.66
CA ALA A 144 -9.80 2.90 -2.44
C ALA A 144 -10.21 4.25 -3.07
N ASN A 145 -9.98 5.36 -2.38
CA ASN A 145 -10.21 6.71 -2.92
C ASN A 145 -9.18 7.04 -4.03
N HIS A 146 -7.90 6.76 -3.83
CA HIS A 146 -6.84 6.92 -4.84
C HIS A 146 -7.18 6.14 -6.11
N PHE A 147 -7.52 4.86 -5.94
CA PHE A 147 -7.95 3.99 -7.04
C PHE A 147 -9.14 4.60 -7.81
N ARG A 148 -10.17 5.08 -7.12
CA ARG A 148 -11.36 5.69 -7.74
C ARG A 148 -11.01 6.96 -8.52
N LEU A 149 -10.23 7.88 -7.94
CA LEU A 149 -9.83 9.14 -8.60
C LEU A 149 -9.01 8.89 -9.88
N LEU A 150 -8.09 7.93 -9.83
CA LEU A 150 -7.28 7.54 -10.98
C LEU A 150 -8.09 6.76 -12.01
N LEU A 151 -9.04 5.93 -11.58
CA LEU A 151 -9.95 5.21 -12.48
C LEU A 151 -10.84 6.18 -13.26
N ASP A 152 -11.38 7.21 -12.61
CA ASP A 152 -12.16 8.27 -13.25
C ASP A 152 -11.30 9.01 -14.30
N SER A 153 -10.05 9.31 -13.95
CA SER A 153 -9.09 9.92 -14.89
C SER A 153 -8.79 8.99 -16.08
N LEU A 154 -8.64 7.68 -15.85
CA LEU A 154 -8.43 6.69 -16.90
C LEU A 154 -9.65 6.58 -17.84
N HIS A 155 -10.86 6.58 -17.26
CA HIS A 155 -12.12 6.57 -18.02
C HIS A 155 -12.28 7.82 -18.89
N SER A 156 -11.91 9.00 -18.40
CA SER A 156 -11.95 10.25 -19.19
C SER A 156 -11.05 10.20 -20.42
N LEU A 157 -10.01 9.36 -20.41
CA LEU A 157 -9.15 9.10 -21.57
C LEU A 157 -9.70 8.02 -22.50
N GLY A 158 -10.87 7.43 -22.22
CA GLY A 158 -11.50 6.37 -23.00
C GLY A 158 -10.93 4.97 -22.74
N TYR A 159 -10.27 4.75 -21.61
CA TYR A 159 -9.70 3.47 -21.21
C TYR A 159 -10.26 3.01 -19.87
N LYS A 160 -10.17 1.70 -19.60
CA LYS A 160 -10.62 1.09 -18.35
C LYS A 160 -9.52 0.26 -17.70
N TYR A 161 -9.66 -0.02 -16.42
CA TYR A 161 -8.79 -0.94 -15.71
C TYR A 161 -8.94 -2.36 -16.29
N GLY A 162 -7.81 -2.97 -16.67
CA GLY A 162 -7.74 -4.24 -17.39
C GLY A 162 -7.40 -4.13 -18.88
N ASP A 163 -7.46 -2.92 -19.48
CA ASP A 163 -7.12 -2.73 -20.90
C ASP A 163 -5.64 -2.96 -21.20
N PHE A 164 -4.76 -2.85 -20.20
CA PHE A 164 -3.34 -3.15 -20.33
C PHE A 164 -2.91 -4.22 -19.35
N ALA A 165 -1.89 -5.00 -19.71
CA ALA A 165 -1.34 -6.03 -18.85
C ALA A 165 -0.73 -5.45 -17.58
N VAL A 166 -0.86 -6.20 -16.48
CA VAL A 166 -0.37 -5.87 -15.12
C VAL A 166 0.61 -6.96 -14.63
N HIS A 167 1.22 -6.74 -13.47
CA HIS A 167 2.07 -7.73 -12.80
C HIS A 167 1.56 -8.07 -11.40
N SER A 168 1.96 -9.20 -10.86
CA SER A 168 1.53 -9.68 -9.53
C SER A 168 2.56 -9.42 -8.42
N GLN A 169 3.58 -8.59 -8.65
CA GLN A 169 4.71 -8.45 -7.70
C GLN A 169 4.29 -8.10 -6.27
N LEU A 170 3.30 -7.21 -6.07
CA LEU A 170 2.82 -6.87 -4.73
C LEU A 170 2.11 -8.06 -4.08
N PHE A 171 1.26 -8.77 -4.83
CA PHE A 171 0.62 -9.99 -4.35
C PHE A 171 1.65 -11.09 -4.05
N ASP A 172 2.65 -11.28 -4.92
CA ASP A 172 3.70 -12.28 -4.72
C ASP A 172 4.54 -11.96 -3.47
N ALA A 173 4.89 -10.69 -3.26
CA ALA A 173 5.58 -10.23 -2.05
C ALA A 173 4.71 -10.41 -0.79
N GLN A 174 3.42 -10.10 -0.87
CA GLN A 174 2.43 -10.35 0.18
C GLN A 174 2.38 -11.84 0.55
N SER A 175 2.33 -12.72 -0.44
CA SER A 175 2.28 -14.16 -0.25
C SER A 175 3.58 -14.73 0.35
N ALA A 176 4.72 -14.13 0.03
CA ALA A 176 6.03 -14.54 0.54
C ALA A 176 6.30 -14.08 1.98
N THR A 177 5.69 -12.98 2.42
CA THR A 177 5.89 -12.42 3.77
C THR A 177 4.81 -12.91 4.73
N GLN A 178 5.07 -14.02 5.42
CA GLN A 178 4.14 -14.61 6.40
C GLN A 178 4.34 -14.07 7.82
N ASP A 179 5.54 -13.57 8.11
CA ASP A 179 5.88 -12.95 9.38
C ASP A 179 5.48 -11.47 9.40
N PHE A 180 4.97 -11.01 10.55
CA PHE A 180 4.50 -9.63 10.73
C PHE A 180 5.62 -8.60 10.52
N ARG A 181 6.78 -8.85 11.08
CA ARG A 181 7.95 -7.98 10.96
C ARG A 181 8.38 -7.81 9.50
N ASP A 182 8.54 -8.94 8.80
CA ASP A 182 8.97 -8.95 7.40
C ASP A 182 7.95 -8.29 6.49
N ARG A 183 6.64 -8.49 6.77
CA ARG A 183 5.54 -7.85 6.07
C ARG A 183 5.59 -6.32 6.22
N MET A 184 5.71 -5.81 7.44
CA MET A 184 5.76 -4.37 7.68
C MET A 184 7.01 -3.75 7.05
N ALA A 185 8.18 -4.40 7.17
CA ALA A 185 9.42 -3.91 6.59
C ALA A 185 9.41 -3.91 5.06
N LEU A 186 9.07 -5.06 4.44
CA LEU A 186 9.17 -5.20 2.98
C LEU A 186 8.09 -4.40 2.26
N LEU A 187 6.82 -4.66 2.59
CA LEU A 187 5.69 -4.10 1.86
C LEU A 187 5.38 -2.69 2.29
N HIS A 188 4.92 -2.54 3.52
CA HIS A 188 4.34 -1.29 3.99
C HIS A 188 5.35 -0.17 4.27
N ARG A 189 6.63 -0.51 4.44
CA ARG A 189 7.71 0.47 4.57
C ARG A 189 8.57 0.54 3.32
N GLY A 190 8.97 -0.61 2.75
CA GLY A 190 9.94 -0.69 1.66
C GLY A 190 9.34 -0.44 0.29
N LEU A 191 8.34 -1.24 -0.12
CA LEU A 191 7.78 -1.17 -1.46
C LEU A 191 6.89 0.06 -1.65
N GLU A 192 6.09 0.44 -0.66
CA GLU A 192 5.30 1.69 -0.71
C GLU A 192 6.18 2.93 -0.80
N ALA A 193 7.31 2.97 -0.08
CA ALA A 193 8.24 4.09 -0.21
C ALA A 193 8.86 4.26 -1.62
N ASN A 194 8.84 3.22 -2.47
CA ASN A 194 9.20 3.37 -3.88
C ASN A 194 8.19 4.25 -4.64
N GLY A 195 6.93 4.33 -4.19
CA GLY A 195 5.93 5.27 -4.67
C GLY A 195 6.34 6.71 -4.41
N LEU A 196 6.86 7.01 -3.21
CA LEU A 196 7.38 8.33 -2.85
C LEU A 196 8.51 8.78 -3.80
N ASP A 197 9.39 7.85 -4.17
CA ASP A 197 10.51 8.13 -5.08
C ASP A 197 10.05 8.27 -6.53
N ALA A 198 9.08 7.47 -6.96
CA ALA A 198 8.60 7.47 -8.34
C ALA A 198 7.72 8.68 -8.68
N ASN A 199 6.96 9.20 -7.71
CA ASN A 199 5.97 10.25 -7.92
C ASN A 199 6.54 11.49 -8.63
N PRO A 200 7.67 12.12 -8.21
CA PRO A 200 8.20 13.30 -8.89
C PRO A 200 8.52 13.05 -10.37
N PHE A 201 9.00 11.86 -10.72
CA PHE A 201 9.31 11.49 -12.10
C PHE A 201 8.06 11.25 -12.93
N VAL A 202 7.01 10.70 -12.34
CA VAL A 202 5.70 10.49 -12.98
C VAL A 202 5.05 11.84 -13.25
N VAL A 203 5.00 12.72 -12.25
CA VAL A 203 4.48 14.10 -12.38
C VAL A 203 5.20 14.83 -13.51
N ALA A 204 6.55 14.94 -13.47
CA ALA A 204 7.34 15.61 -14.49
C ALA A 204 7.18 15.01 -15.91
N LYS A 205 6.82 13.75 -16.02
CA LYS A 205 6.52 13.10 -17.29
C LYS A 205 5.15 13.48 -17.82
N ILE A 206 4.14 13.55 -16.94
CA ILE A 206 2.75 13.86 -17.27
C ILE A 206 2.60 15.35 -17.63
N GLU A 207 3.22 16.25 -16.88
CA GLU A 207 3.20 17.71 -17.11
C GLU A 207 3.66 18.13 -18.54
N ARG A 208 4.49 17.30 -19.19
CA ARG A 208 5.02 17.58 -20.53
C ARG A 208 4.05 17.24 -21.66
N PHE A 209 2.91 16.66 -21.32
CA PHE A 209 1.90 16.27 -22.31
C PHE A 209 0.71 17.22 -22.23
N GLU A 210 0.32 17.81 -23.36
CA GLU A 210 -0.81 18.73 -23.45
C GLU A 210 -2.12 17.94 -23.62
N HIS A 211 -2.97 17.96 -22.58
CA HIS A 211 -4.31 17.37 -22.61
C HIS A 211 -5.16 17.99 -21.51
N GLU A 212 -6.47 18.13 -21.76
CA GLU A 212 -7.41 18.76 -20.81
C GLU A 212 -7.50 18.05 -19.45
N SER A 213 -7.24 16.76 -19.38
CA SER A 213 -7.26 15.98 -18.14
C SER A 213 -6.01 16.16 -17.27
N ILE A 214 -4.93 16.78 -17.76
CA ILE A 214 -3.66 16.88 -17.02
C ILE A 214 -3.80 17.57 -15.68
N PRO A 215 -4.47 18.73 -15.52
CA PRO A 215 -4.60 19.38 -14.22
C PRO A 215 -5.23 18.49 -13.16
N GLN A 216 -6.29 17.77 -13.50
CA GLN A 216 -6.97 16.85 -12.58
C GLN A 216 -6.08 15.66 -12.20
N ILE A 217 -5.36 15.09 -13.17
CA ILE A 217 -4.42 13.97 -12.93
C ILE A 217 -3.32 14.41 -11.96
N LEU A 218 -2.74 15.60 -12.16
CA LEU A 218 -1.68 16.14 -11.29
C LEU A 218 -2.19 16.39 -9.88
N GLN A 219 -3.39 16.94 -9.73
CA GLN A 219 -4.03 17.12 -8.42
C GLN A 219 -4.24 15.77 -7.71
N THR A 220 -4.68 14.74 -8.44
CA THR A 220 -4.83 13.39 -7.87
C THR A 220 -3.48 12.84 -7.41
N LEU A 221 -2.41 12.99 -8.19
CA LEU A 221 -1.07 12.53 -7.81
C LEU A 221 -0.49 13.28 -6.61
N GLU A 222 -0.88 14.54 -6.40
CA GLU A 222 -0.51 15.32 -5.21
C GLU A 222 -1.21 14.79 -3.95
N ILE A 223 -2.52 14.48 -4.04
CA ILE A 223 -3.28 13.84 -2.96
C ILE A 223 -2.63 12.50 -2.59
N ILE A 224 -2.37 11.65 -3.58
CA ILE A 224 -1.73 10.36 -3.37
C ILE A 224 -0.38 10.52 -2.66
N LEU A 225 0.50 11.40 -3.14
CA LEU A 225 1.81 11.60 -2.49
C LEU A 225 1.68 12.03 -1.03
N HIS A 226 0.70 12.89 -0.72
CA HIS A 226 0.45 13.35 0.65
C HIS A 226 0.08 12.17 1.56
N ASP A 227 -0.87 11.34 1.13
CA ASP A 227 -1.36 10.22 1.91
C ASP A 227 -0.32 9.08 2.00
N GLU A 228 0.45 8.83 0.93
CA GLU A 228 1.52 7.82 0.87
C GLU A 228 2.63 8.05 1.90
N ILE A 229 2.95 9.30 2.23
CA ILE A 229 3.91 9.61 3.31
C ILE A 229 3.41 9.05 4.64
N GLU A 230 2.11 9.16 4.91
CA GLU A 230 1.49 8.63 6.12
C GLU A 230 1.37 7.10 6.09
N HIS A 231 1.07 6.49 4.92
CA HIS A 231 1.04 5.04 4.76
C HIS A 231 2.38 4.42 5.09
N VAL A 232 3.45 4.94 4.49
CA VAL A 232 4.83 4.50 4.77
C VAL A 232 5.21 4.73 6.22
N ARG A 233 4.77 5.85 6.84
CA ARG A 233 5.02 6.14 8.26
C ARG A 233 4.33 5.13 9.18
N LYS A 234 3.10 4.69 8.87
CA LYS A 234 2.44 3.60 9.59
C LYS A 234 3.21 2.29 9.42
N GLY A 235 3.69 1.99 8.21
CA GLY A 235 4.56 0.83 7.95
C GLY A 235 5.84 0.87 8.78
N ASP A 236 6.51 2.02 8.89
CA ASP A 236 7.69 2.25 9.75
C ASP A 236 7.35 2.03 11.22
N PHE A 237 6.25 2.63 11.70
CA PHE A 237 5.81 2.49 13.09
C PHE A 237 5.56 1.02 13.45
N TRP A 238 4.79 0.28 12.65
CA TRP A 238 4.46 -1.12 12.94
C TRP A 238 5.63 -2.08 12.72
N TRP A 239 6.55 -1.75 11.83
CA TRP A 239 7.83 -2.47 11.74
C TRP A 239 8.67 -2.30 13.01
N ARG A 240 8.76 -1.07 13.55
CA ARG A 240 9.47 -0.80 14.82
C ARG A 240 8.75 -1.44 15.99
N TYR A 241 7.43 -1.45 16.00
CA TYR A 241 6.64 -2.17 17.00
C TYR A 241 6.96 -3.68 17.03
N ALA A 242 7.15 -4.30 15.88
CA ALA A 242 7.51 -5.72 15.76
C ALA A 242 8.92 -6.05 16.26
N ASN A 243 9.75 -5.05 16.53
CA ASN A 243 11.17 -5.22 16.80
C ASN A 243 11.64 -4.41 18.01
N THR A 244 12.39 -5.05 18.88
CA THR A 244 13.10 -4.38 19.99
C THR A 244 14.41 -3.71 19.54
N LYS A 245 14.92 -4.08 18.36
CA LYS A 245 16.13 -3.51 17.75
C LYS A 245 15.83 -3.23 16.28
N THR A 246 15.98 -1.98 15.87
CA THR A 246 15.64 -1.49 14.52
C THR A 246 16.78 -0.64 13.97
N SER A 247 17.94 -1.28 13.77
CA SER A 247 19.05 -0.63 13.11
C SER A 247 18.83 -0.56 11.58
N PRO A 248 19.54 0.34 10.88
CA PRO A 248 19.52 0.36 9.42
C PRO A 248 19.86 -1.00 8.80
N GLU A 249 20.80 -1.75 9.41
CA GLU A 249 21.24 -3.08 8.94
C GLU A 249 20.11 -4.11 9.08
N ASP A 250 19.29 -4.06 10.14
CA ASP A 250 18.16 -4.96 10.31
C ASP A 250 17.15 -4.79 9.18
N PHE A 251 16.84 -3.55 8.81
CA PHE A 251 15.96 -3.25 7.69
C PHE A 251 16.55 -3.72 6.36
N LEU A 252 17.83 -3.42 6.10
CA LEU A 252 18.50 -3.83 4.88
C LEU A 252 18.58 -5.36 4.76
N ALA A 253 18.81 -6.08 5.85
CA ALA A 253 18.83 -7.54 5.87
C ALA A 253 17.48 -8.13 5.40
N ILE A 254 16.36 -7.55 5.84
CA ILE A 254 15.02 -7.96 5.37
C ILE A 254 14.89 -7.69 3.87
N LEU A 255 15.23 -6.50 3.39
CA LEU A 255 15.17 -6.18 1.97
C LEU A 255 16.03 -7.12 1.12
N GLN A 256 17.22 -7.50 1.61
CA GLN A 256 18.10 -8.45 0.93
C GLN A 256 17.53 -9.87 0.89
N ASN A 257 16.87 -10.33 1.97
CA ASN A 257 16.20 -11.62 2.00
C ASN A 257 15.06 -11.72 0.96
N PHE A 258 14.44 -10.58 0.63
CA PHE A 258 13.36 -10.48 -0.33
C PHE A 258 13.75 -9.69 -1.60
N LYS A 259 15.03 -9.72 -1.99
CA LYS A 259 15.56 -8.96 -3.14
C LYS A 259 14.86 -9.22 -4.47
N GLN A 260 14.16 -10.35 -4.63
CA GLN A 260 13.35 -10.65 -5.82
C GLN A 260 12.14 -9.73 -5.96
N PHE A 261 11.67 -9.12 -4.89
CA PHE A 261 10.51 -8.21 -4.88
C PHE A 261 10.91 -6.74 -4.75
N HIS A 262 12.06 -6.46 -4.18
CA HIS A 262 12.50 -5.12 -3.86
C HIS A 262 13.73 -4.72 -4.69
N SER A 263 13.63 -3.55 -5.32
CA SER A 263 14.77 -2.84 -5.90
C SER A 263 14.82 -1.43 -5.32
N VAL A 264 15.95 -1.05 -4.75
CA VAL A 264 16.13 0.34 -4.29
C VAL A 264 16.20 1.25 -5.52
N PRO A 265 15.38 2.31 -5.62
CA PRO A 265 15.45 3.26 -6.72
C PRO A 265 16.81 3.98 -6.73
N LYS A 266 17.29 4.32 -7.94
CA LYS A 266 18.55 5.06 -8.11
C LYS A 266 18.54 6.43 -7.42
N ILE A 267 17.38 7.06 -7.37
CA ILE A 267 17.20 8.40 -6.79
C ILE A 267 16.08 8.29 -5.76
N LEU A 268 16.41 8.62 -4.51
CA LEU A 268 15.47 8.64 -3.41
C LEU A 268 14.86 10.03 -3.24
N ASN A 269 13.58 10.09 -2.93
CA ASN A 269 12.92 11.31 -2.46
C ASN A 269 13.21 11.48 -0.95
N HIS A 270 14.41 12.00 -0.64
CA HIS A 270 14.86 12.16 0.74
C HIS A 270 13.86 12.91 1.61
N LYS A 271 13.24 13.98 1.08
CA LYS A 271 12.27 14.77 1.83
C LYS A 271 11.06 13.93 2.26
N ALA A 272 10.43 13.25 1.31
CA ALA A 272 9.25 12.43 1.59
C ALA A 272 9.60 11.23 2.50
N ARG A 273 10.74 10.56 2.26
CA ARG A 273 11.18 9.45 3.09
C ARG A 273 11.49 9.86 4.54
N LEU A 274 12.13 11.01 4.76
CA LEU A 274 12.35 11.53 6.11
C LEU A 274 11.03 11.85 6.82
N GLN A 275 10.05 12.42 6.10
CA GLN A 275 8.71 12.65 6.64
C GLN A 275 7.99 11.36 6.97
N ALA A 276 8.25 10.30 6.22
CA ALA A 276 7.69 8.97 6.42
C ALA A 276 8.40 8.12 7.50
N GLY A 277 9.36 8.68 8.23
CA GLY A 277 10.01 8.03 9.38
C GLY A 277 11.38 7.42 9.11
N PHE A 278 11.91 7.47 7.88
CA PHE A 278 13.30 7.05 7.62
C PHE A 278 14.29 8.00 8.29
N SER A 279 15.37 7.46 8.84
CA SER A 279 16.50 8.25 9.32
C SER A 279 17.45 8.61 8.16
N ALA A 280 18.28 9.65 8.36
CA ALA A 280 19.32 10.01 7.40
C ALA A 280 20.30 8.84 7.17
N GLU A 281 20.66 8.12 8.23
CA GLU A 281 21.55 6.96 8.18
C GLU A 281 20.95 5.81 7.36
N GLU A 282 19.64 5.53 7.53
CA GLU A 282 18.94 4.53 6.71
C GLU A 282 18.95 4.90 5.22
N LEU A 283 18.78 6.19 4.89
CA LEU A 283 18.82 6.66 3.50
C LEU A 283 20.22 6.55 2.90
N GLU A 284 21.27 6.80 3.68
CA GLU A 284 22.66 6.58 3.25
C GLU A 284 22.93 5.09 2.97
N CYS A 285 22.50 4.21 3.88
CA CYS A 285 22.62 2.76 3.72
C CYS A 285 21.89 2.25 2.47
N LEU A 286 20.66 2.72 2.21
CA LEU A 286 19.90 2.38 0.99
C LEU A 286 20.61 2.84 -0.28
N THR A 287 21.21 4.03 -0.26
CA THR A 287 21.96 4.59 -1.41
C THR A 287 23.22 3.75 -1.68
N HIS A 288 23.93 3.32 -0.65
CA HIS A 288 25.09 2.43 -0.78
C HIS A 288 24.70 1.04 -1.32
N LEU A 289 23.58 0.48 -0.86
CA LEU A 289 23.07 -0.81 -1.35
C LEU A 289 22.81 -0.77 -2.87
N TYR A 290 22.29 0.35 -3.39
CA TYR A 290 22.12 0.53 -4.83
C TYR A 290 23.47 0.53 -5.57
N SER A 291 24.46 1.26 -5.05
CA SER A 291 25.77 1.42 -5.71
C SER A 291 26.55 0.11 -5.81
N THR A 292 26.35 -0.82 -4.89
CA THR A 292 27.02 -2.14 -4.86
C THR A 292 26.36 -3.20 -5.73
N ASN A 293 25.08 -3.01 -6.09
CA ASN A 293 24.28 -3.94 -6.91
C ASN A 293 24.14 -3.50 -8.38
N SER A 294 24.76 -2.39 -8.79
CA SER A 294 24.76 -1.82 -10.15
C SER A 294 26.03 -2.13 -10.89
#